data_033c160a09618b859586584aa24ad931
#
_entry.id   033c160a09618b859586584aa24ad931
#
_cell.length_a   1.000
_cell.length_b   1.000
_cell.length_c   1.000
_cell.angle_alpha   90.00
_cell.angle_beta   90.00
_cell.angle_gamma   90.00
#
_symmetry.space_group_name_H-M   'P 1'
#
loop_
_entity.id
_entity.type
_entity.pdbx_description
1 polymer ?
#
loop_
_entity_poly.entity_id
_entity_poly.type
_entity_poly.pdbx_seq_one_letter_code
_entity_poly.pdbx_strand_id
1 'polypeptide(L)'
;MQFLLLIYENEERFASGFDPAEMQEYQTFGQQHASEIKGGNALQPTTEAQTVRVRNGKALTTDGPFAETKEQLGGFYLVEAPDKAAAAAKIPGARFGCVEVRPIMTFS
;
A
#
# COMPACT_ATOMS: atom_id res chain seq x y z
N MET A 1 -3.21 -18.78 3.61
CA MET A 1 -3.36 -17.95 2.38
C MET A 1 -2.60 -16.65 2.51
N GLN A 2 -2.08 -16.19 1.41
CA GLN A 2 -1.41 -14.89 1.40
C GLN A 2 -2.33 -13.81 0.83
N PHE A 3 -2.22 -12.63 1.41
CA PHE A 3 -2.99 -11.45 0.97
C PHE A 3 -2.05 -10.26 0.82
N LEU A 4 -2.37 -9.41 -0.14
CA LEU A 4 -1.74 -8.11 -0.27
C LEU A 4 -2.70 -7.08 0.29
N LEU A 5 -2.23 -6.27 1.24
CA LEU A 5 -3.00 -5.20 1.85
C LEU A 5 -2.53 -3.90 1.22
N LEU A 6 -3.36 -3.29 0.38
CA LEU A 6 -3.02 -2.09 -0.38
C LEU A 6 -3.64 -0.88 0.32
N ILE A 7 -2.79 0.07 0.73
CA ILE A 7 -3.20 1.22 1.53
C ILE A 7 -3.33 2.43 0.63
N TYR A 8 -4.53 3.00 0.56
CA TYR A 8 -4.83 4.17 -0.27
C TYR A 8 -5.20 5.34 0.63
N GLU A 9 -4.59 6.50 0.37
CA GLU A 9 -4.84 7.72 1.12
C GLU A 9 -4.66 8.93 0.21
N ASN A 10 -5.25 10.06 0.60
CA ASN A 10 -4.98 11.33 -0.07
C ASN A 10 -3.58 11.80 0.33
N GLU A 11 -2.69 11.96 -0.66
CA GLU A 11 -1.30 12.36 -0.43
C GLU A 11 -1.16 13.76 0.21
N GLU A 12 -2.18 14.61 0.07
CA GLU A 12 -2.14 15.93 0.70
C GLU A 12 -1.98 15.85 2.22
N ARG A 13 -2.38 14.75 2.84
CA ARG A 13 -2.16 14.52 4.27
C ARG A 13 -0.69 14.57 4.67
N PHE A 14 0.20 14.26 3.74
CA PHE A 14 1.63 14.15 4.01
C PHE A 14 2.43 15.34 3.47
N ALA A 15 1.75 16.38 2.99
CA ALA A 15 2.41 17.54 2.38
C ALA A 15 3.39 18.24 3.33
N SER A 16 3.11 18.22 4.64
CA SER A 16 3.98 18.80 5.67
C SER A 16 4.82 17.74 6.42
N GLY A 17 4.86 16.50 5.90
CA GLY A 17 5.59 15.39 6.50
C GLY A 17 4.67 14.42 7.25
N PHE A 18 5.26 13.36 7.78
CA PHE A 18 4.54 12.35 8.54
C PHE A 18 4.33 12.78 9.98
N ASP A 19 3.16 12.48 10.54
CA ASP A 19 2.87 12.65 11.95
C ASP A 19 3.67 11.62 12.76
N PRO A 20 4.53 12.05 13.70
CA PRO A 20 5.28 11.12 14.53
C PRO A 20 4.40 10.15 15.32
N ALA A 21 3.21 10.59 15.75
CA ALA A 21 2.28 9.72 16.47
C ALA A 21 1.77 8.60 15.57
N GLU A 22 1.47 8.89 14.31
CA GLU A 22 1.04 7.88 13.34
C GLU A 22 2.18 6.90 13.01
N MET A 23 3.42 7.39 12.92
CA MET A 23 4.58 6.53 12.73
C MET A 23 4.72 5.54 13.89
N GLN A 24 4.48 6.00 15.12
CA GLN A 24 4.49 5.13 16.30
C GLN A 24 3.38 4.07 16.21
N GLU A 25 2.20 4.46 15.74
CA GLU A 25 1.09 3.52 15.53
C GLU A 25 1.48 2.42 14.53
N TYR A 26 2.19 2.77 13.46
CA TYR A 26 2.66 1.79 12.48
C TYR A 26 3.70 0.84 13.08
N GLN A 27 4.58 1.34 13.94
CA GLN A 27 5.54 0.48 14.64
C GLN A 27 4.80 -0.52 15.54
N THR A 28 3.81 -0.05 16.27
CA THR A 28 2.98 -0.90 17.14
C THR A 28 2.23 -1.95 16.31
N PHE A 29 1.65 -1.54 15.19
CA PHE A 29 0.97 -2.45 14.27
C PHE A 29 1.93 -3.54 13.79
N GLY A 30 3.14 -3.17 13.38
CA GLY A 30 4.16 -4.12 12.92
C GLY A 30 4.54 -5.14 14.00
N GLN A 31 4.62 -4.69 15.26
CA GLN A 31 4.94 -5.59 16.37
C GLN A 31 3.79 -6.53 16.69
N GLN A 32 2.56 -6.02 16.73
CA GLN A 32 1.37 -6.80 17.06
C GLN A 32 1.06 -7.87 16.01
N HIS A 33 1.39 -7.61 14.76
CA HIS A 33 1.09 -8.51 13.64
C HIS A 33 2.35 -9.10 13.01
N ALA A 34 3.47 -9.14 13.75
CA ALA A 34 4.75 -9.62 13.23
C ALA A 34 4.69 -11.05 12.71
N SER A 35 3.87 -11.91 13.31
CA SER A 35 3.74 -13.30 12.86
C SER A 35 3.02 -13.43 11.52
N GLU A 36 2.20 -12.46 11.16
CA GLU A 36 1.42 -12.48 9.92
C GLU A 36 2.13 -11.73 8.79
N ILE A 37 2.85 -10.66 9.12
CA ILE A 37 3.48 -9.80 8.11
C ILE A 37 4.72 -10.49 7.52
N LYS A 38 4.73 -10.66 6.20
CA LYS A 38 5.84 -11.26 5.45
C LYS A 38 6.62 -10.24 4.64
N GLY A 39 6.13 -9.02 4.52
CA GLY A 39 6.79 -7.93 3.82
C GLY A 39 5.89 -6.72 3.73
N GLY A 40 6.43 -5.64 3.21
CA GLY A 40 5.69 -4.41 3.01
C GLY A 40 6.63 -3.23 2.88
N ASN A 41 6.12 -2.16 2.31
CA ASN A 41 6.87 -0.91 2.14
C ASN A 41 5.91 0.26 2.03
N ALA A 42 6.34 1.41 2.55
CA ALA A 42 5.74 2.68 2.21
C ALA A 42 6.29 3.14 0.86
N LEU A 43 5.50 3.85 0.10
CA LEU A 43 5.88 4.32 -1.23
C LEU A 43 6.10 5.82 -1.23
N GLN A 44 6.99 6.27 -2.11
CA GLN A 44 7.17 7.69 -2.41
C GLN A 44 5.88 8.24 -3.03
N PRO A 45 5.66 9.56 -2.99
CA PRO A 45 4.48 10.17 -3.60
C PRO A 45 4.38 9.89 -5.09
N THR A 46 3.17 9.99 -5.64
CA THR A 46 2.90 9.74 -7.06
C THR A 46 3.67 10.66 -8.00
N THR A 47 4.16 11.82 -7.52
CA THR A 47 5.05 12.69 -8.30
C THR A 47 6.35 12.00 -8.70
N GLU A 48 6.77 10.97 -7.96
CA GLU A 48 7.96 10.17 -8.25
C GLU A 48 7.66 8.94 -9.10
N ALA A 49 6.40 8.72 -9.47
CA ALA A 49 5.99 7.55 -10.22
C ALA A 49 6.25 7.73 -11.72
N GLN A 50 6.47 6.61 -12.39
CA GLN A 50 6.46 6.54 -13.85
C GLN A 50 5.52 5.42 -14.27
N THR A 51 4.83 5.63 -15.37
CA THR A 51 3.99 4.61 -15.98
C THR A 51 4.63 4.19 -17.30
N VAL A 52 4.86 2.90 -17.47
CA VAL A 52 5.48 2.36 -18.69
C VAL A 52 4.47 1.48 -19.41
N ARG A 53 4.27 1.75 -20.69
CA ARG A 53 3.46 0.90 -21.57
C ARG A 53 4.31 0.42 -22.72
N VAL A 54 4.03 -0.77 -23.20
CA VAL A 54 4.69 -1.29 -24.40
C VAL A 54 3.64 -1.38 -25.49
N ARG A 55 3.89 -0.68 -26.59
CA ARG A 55 3.01 -0.66 -27.76
C ARG A 55 3.84 -0.87 -29.01
N ASN A 56 3.45 -1.85 -29.84
CA ASN A 56 4.17 -2.18 -31.07
C ASN A 56 5.66 -2.44 -30.83
N GLY A 57 5.99 -3.12 -29.71
CA GLY A 57 7.36 -3.43 -29.34
C GLY A 57 8.16 -2.27 -28.74
N LYS A 58 7.53 -1.12 -28.52
CA LYS A 58 8.21 0.05 -27.96
C LYS A 58 7.71 0.37 -26.57
N ALA A 59 8.64 0.71 -25.69
CA ALA A 59 8.31 1.20 -24.35
C ALA A 59 7.92 2.67 -24.43
N LEU A 60 6.76 3.01 -23.86
CA LEU A 60 6.25 4.37 -23.74
C LEU A 60 6.20 4.70 -22.27
N THR A 61 6.93 5.75 -21.86
CA THR A 61 7.04 6.16 -20.47
C THR A 61 6.34 7.48 -20.25
N THR A 62 5.50 7.50 -19.21
CA THR A 62 4.78 8.72 -18.80
C THR A 62 5.11 8.99 -17.35
N ASP A 63 5.44 10.25 -17.01
CA ASP A 63 5.63 10.64 -15.63
C ASP A 63 4.29 10.64 -14.90
N GLY A 64 4.30 10.14 -13.66
CA GLY A 64 3.13 10.06 -12.84
C GLY A 64 2.50 8.67 -12.78
N PRO A 65 1.45 8.50 -11.96
CA PRO A 65 0.76 7.24 -11.82
C PRO A 65 -0.10 6.94 -13.06
N PHE A 66 -0.46 5.66 -13.23
CA PHE A 66 -1.30 5.27 -14.36
C PHE A 66 -2.70 5.88 -14.31
N ALA A 67 -3.17 6.22 -13.11
CA ALA A 67 -4.44 6.90 -12.90
C ALA A 67 -4.29 7.98 -11.83
N GLU A 68 -4.86 9.14 -12.11
CA GLU A 68 -4.92 10.23 -11.14
C GLU A 68 -6.21 10.08 -10.35
N THR A 69 -6.08 9.64 -9.10
CA THR A 69 -7.19 9.38 -8.21
C THR A 69 -7.10 10.29 -6.99
N LYS A 70 -8.21 10.47 -6.29
CA LYS A 70 -8.26 11.28 -5.08
C LYS A 70 -7.45 10.64 -3.96
N GLU A 71 -7.51 9.30 -3.87
CA GLU A 71 -6.72 8.51 -2.94
C GLU A 71 -5.72 7.70 -3.74
N GLN A 72 -4.45 7.79 -3.37
CA GLN A 72 -3.36 7.14 -4.08
C GLN A 72 -2.78 5.99 -3.25
N LEU A 73 -2.22 5.00 -3.93
CA LEU A 73 -1.54 3.90 -3.26
C LEU A 73 -0.29 4.45 -2.57
N GLY A 74 -0.29 4.38 -1.23
CA GLY A 74 0.81 4.90 -0.43
C GLY A 74 1.67 3.84 0.23
N GLY A 75 1.26 2.58 0.19
CA GLY A 75 2.03 1.49 0.79
C GLY A 75 1.29 0.18 0.72
N PHE A 76 1.96 -0.87 1.17
CA PHE A 76 1.36 -2.20 1.16
C PHE A 76 2.01 -3.09 2.20
N TYR A 77 1.28 -4.13 2.61
CA TYR A 77 1.78 -5.25 3.39
C TYR A 77 1.47 -6.55 2.67
N LEU A 78 2.41 -7.49 2.72
CA LEU A 78 2.16 -8.88 2.36
C LEU A 78 1.97 -9.65 3.66
N VAL A 79 0.83 -10.30 3.81
CA VAL A 79 0.51 -11.05 5.04
C VAL A 79 0.12 -12.49 4.74
N GLU A 80 0.38 -13.37 5.71
CA GLU A 80 -0.06 -14.76 5.70
C GLU A 80 -1.14 -14.89 6.78
N ALA A 81 -2.35 -15.33 6.38
CA ALA A 81 -3.47 -15.45 7.30
C ALA A 81 -4.37 -16.62 6.86
N PRO A 82 -5.18 -17.22 7.79
CA PRO A 82 -6.04 -18.34 7.43
C PRO A 82 -7.18 -17.97 6.49
N ASP A 83 -7.66 -16.73 6.58
CA ASP A 83 -8.69 -16.20 5.68
C ASP A 83 -8.44 -14.72 5.43
N LYS A 84 -9.44 -13.95 5.04
CA LYS A 84 -9.27 -12.52 4.80
C LYS A 84 -8.61 -11.85 5.99
N ALA A 85 -7.61 -11.03 5.71
CA ALA A 85 -6.75 -10.47 6.73
C ALA A 85 -7.49 -9.50 7.65
N ALA A 86 -7.86 -9.97 8.83
CA ALA A 86 -8.50 -9.14 9.85
C ALA A 86 -7.60 -7.97 10.29
N ALA A 87 -6.29 -8.11 10.14
CA ALA A 87 -5.32 -7.07 10.43
C ALA A 87 -5.54 -5.79 9.61
N ALA A 88 -6.17 -5.89 8.43
CA ALA A 88 -6.36 -4.72 7.55
C ALA A 88 -7.08 -3.57 8.25
N ALA A 89 -8.07 -3.87 9.09
CA ALA A 89 -8.82 -2.84 9.82
C ALA A 89 -7.98 -2.14 10.89
N LYS A 90 -6.86 -2.74 11.28
CA LYS A 90 -5.97 -2.22 12.31
C LYS A 90 -4.81 -1.40 11.76
N ILE A 91 -4.67 -1.34 10.43
CA ILE A 91 -3.68 -0.48 9.80
C ILE A 91 -4.03 0.97 10.11
N PRO A 92 -3.09 1.76 10.66
CA PRO A 92 -3.39 3.14 11.06
C PRO A 92 -4.00 4.00 9.96
N GLY A 93 -3.54 3.87 8.72
CA GLY A 93 -4.04 4.65 7.59
C GLY A 93 -5.45 4.31 7.16
N ALA A 94 -6.02 3.17 7.60
CA ALA A 94 -7.37 2.75 7.20
C ALA A 94 -8.45 3.76 7.59
N ARG A 95 -8.23 4.50 8.68
CA ARG A 95 -9.19 5.51 9.15
C ARG A 95 -9.17 6.80 8.34
N PHE A 96 -8.12 7.00 7.53
CA PHE A 96 -7.97 8.21 6.71
C PHE A 96 -8.26 7.96 5.24
N GLY A 97 -8.22 6.71 4.82
CA GLY A 97 -8.48 6.30 3.46
C GLY A 97 -9.11 4.92 3.45
N CYS A 98 -8.49 3.98 2.76
CA CYS A 98 -8.95 2.60 2.75
C CYS A 98 -7.81 1.61 2.60
N VAL A 99 -8.12 0.35 2.88
CA VAL A 99 -7.19 -0.76 2.62
C VAL A 99 -7.93 -1.77 1.75
N GLU A 100 -7.37 -2.02 0.58
CA GLU A 100 -7.88 -3.07 -0.30
C GLU A 100 -7.18 -4.38 0.04
N VAL A 101 -7.93 -5.42 0.30
CA VAL A 101 -7.41 -6.75 0.62
C VAL A 101 -7.51 -7.62 -0.63
N ARG A 102 -6.38 -8.02 -1.20
CA ARG A 102 -6.34 -8.83 -2.42
C ARG A 102 -5.70 -10.18 -2.13
N PRO A 103 -6.42 -11.29 -2.27
CA PRO A 103 -5.80 -12.61 -2.17
C PRO A 103 -4.72 -12.79 -3.22
N ILE A 104 -3.59 -13.36 -2.82
CA ILE A 104 -2.50 -13.65 -3.74
C ILE A 104 -2.83 -14.92 -4.51
N MET A 105 -2.68 -14.86 -5.82
CA MET A 105 -2.86 -16.02 -6.69
C MET A 105 -1.68 -16.97 -6.52
N THR A 106 -1.97 -18.25 -6.35
CA THR A 106 -0.94 -19.28 -6.26
C THR A 106 -0.98 -20.15 -7.51
N PHE A 107 0.19 -20.48 -8.04
CA PHE A 107 0.34 -21.35 -9.21
C PHE A 107 1.02 -22.63 -8.77
N SER A 108 0.45 -23.75 -9.14
CA SER A 108 0.99 -25.08 -8.82
C SER A 108 1.50 -25.79 -10.05
#